data_c0bf42e0b53a3c038012f3cf26707976
#
_entry.id   c0bf42e0b53a3c038012f3cf26707976
#
_cell.length_a   1.000
_cell.length_b   1.000
_cell.length_c   1.000
_cell.angle_alpha   90.00
_cell.angle_beta   90.00
_cell.angle_gamma   90.00
#
_symmetry.space_group_name_H-M   'P 1'
#
loop_
_entity.id
_entity.type
_entity.pdbx_description
1 polymer ?
#
loop_
_entity_poly.entity_id
_entity_poly.type
_entity_poly.pdbx_seq_one_letter_code
_entity_poly.pdbx_strand_id
1 'polypeptide(L)'
;LANLISVEKEYETAIEMCLGQSLQNIVTSTEQDAKKMIEYLRTNSLGRASFLPIASVQGKKLDKLTKMDGVIGIASDLVKCKKEYEQIILSLLGRTVVVEDMDTAIALAKKDKYSFRIVTLKGDIISSSGSISGGSVQTKTVNILGRSREIEDLEKELKKLEKQIADKTAEKEEYASSIGDSIEQTAKLEKELQEIEIVYATEKQKMVAVEENITRLENRLAKLKEE
;
A
#
# COMPACT_ATOMS: atom_id res chain seq x y z
N LEU A 1 17.71 -16.01 -1.43
CA LEU A 1 18.41 -14.95 -2.18
C LEU A 1 17.57 -13.68 -2.25
N ALA A 2 16.28 -13.76 -2.57
CA ALA A 2 15.38 -12.59 -2.76
C ALA A 2 15.46 -11.56 -1.62
N ASN A 3 15.54 -12.00 -0.37
CA ASN A 3 15.60 -11.11 0.81
C ASN A 3 16.98 -10.42 1.00
N LEU A 4 17.95 -10.74 0.18
CA LEU A 4 19.33 -10.20 0.28
C LEU A 4 19.63 -9.15 -0.79
N ILE A 5 18.69 -8.93 -1.71
CA ILE A 5 18.85 -8.02 -2.84
C ILE A 5 17.72 -7.01 -2.87
N SER A 6 17.98 -5.84 -3.44
CA SER A 6 17.01 -4.80 -3.71
C SER A 6 17.16 -4.33 -5.15
N VAL A 7 16.04 -4.11 -5.82
CA VAL A 7 15.97 -3.73 -7.24
C VAL A 7 15.01 -2.55 -7.37
N GLU A 8 15.28 -1.62 -8.28
CA GLU A 8 14.35 -0.55 -8.61
C GLU A 8 13.13 -1.08 -9.35
N LYS A 9 11.95 -0.50 -9.08
CA LYS A 9 10.64 -1.00 -9.54
C LYS A 9 10.60 -1.28 -11.05
N GLU A 10 11.23 -0.45 -11.85
CA GLU A 10 11.24 -0.59 -13.30
C GLU A 10 12.01 -1.83 -13.80
N TYR A 11 12.97 -2.34 -13.01
CA TYR A 11 13.80 -3.51 -13.37
C TYR A 11 13.34 -4.81 -12.69
N GLU A 12 12.38 -4.74 -11.75
CA GLU A 12 11.93 -5.91 -10.98
C GLU A 12 11.55 -7.09 -11.86
N THR A 13 10.69 -6.86 -12.86
CA THR A 13 10.24 -7.92 -13.76
C THR A 13 11.39 -8.55 -14.53
N ALA A 14 12.28 -7.73 -15.08
CA ALA A 14 13.43 -8.22 -15.82
C ALA A 14 14.36 -9.07 -14.93
N ILE A 15 14.71 -8.59 -13.75
CA ILE A 15 15.59 -9.27 -12.80
C ILE A 15 14.94 -10.56 -12.25
N GLU A 16 13.64 -10.51 -11.94
CA GLU A 16 12.89 -11.67 -11.47
C GLU A 16 12.85 -12.79 -12.51
N MET A 17 12.58 -12.44 -13.77
CA MET A 17 12.58 -13.40 -14.88
C MET A 17 13.98 -13.96 -15.13
N CYS A 18 15.06 -13.18 -14.96
CA CYS A 18 16.41 -13.65 -15.08
C CYS A 18 16.80 -14.62 -13.97
N LEU A 19 16.45 -14.32 -12.75
CA LEU A 19 16.76 -15.15 -11.57
C LEU A 19 15.86 -16.38 -11.51
N GLY A 20 14.58 -16.24 -11.86
CA GLY A 20 13.62 -17.33 -11.83
C GLY A 20 13.66 -18.11 -10.51
N GLN A 21 13.84 -19.41 -10.56
CA GLN A 21 13.94 -20.27 -9.38
C GLN A 21 15.13 -19.94 -8.47
N SER A 22 16.18 -19.29 -9.00
CA SER A 22 17.34 -18.89 -8.20
C SER A 22 17.03 -17.88 -7.11
N LEU A 23 15.91 -17.16 -7.20
CA LEU A 23 15.41 -16.28 -6.13
C LEU A 23 15.17 -17.03 -4.81
N GLN A 24 14.83 -18.31 -4.90
CA GLN A 24 14.59 -19.18 -3.74
C GLN A 24 15.87 -19.86 -3.20
N ASN A 25 17.01 -19.67 -3.87
CA ASN A 25 18.27 -20.29 -3.42
C ASN A 25 18.65 -19.76 -2.04
N ILE A 26 19.17 -20.65 -1.22
CA ILE A 26 19.61 -20.35 0.15
C ILE A 26 21.10 -20.00 0.10
N VAL A 27 21.43 -18.83 0.61
CA VAL A 27 22.82 -18.39 0.74
C VAL A 27 23.39 -18.92 2.05
N THR A 28 24.57 -19.58 1.99
CA THR A 28 25.30 -20.13 3.15
C THR A 28 26.69 -19.53 3.22
N SER A 29 27.28 -19.51 4.39
CA SER A 29 28.66 -19.00 4.55
C SER A 29 29.67 -19.91 3.88
N THR A 30 29.55 -21.23 4.10
CA THR A 30 30.50 -22.24 3.61
C THR A 30 29.78 -23.41 2.92
N GLU A 31 30.55 -24.22 2.17
CA GLU A 31 30.07 -25.48 1.60
C GLU A 31 29.72 -26.51 2.68
N GLN A 32 30.42 -26.47 3.82
CA GLN A 32 30.14 -27.37 4.94
C GLN A 32 28.75 -27.10 5.54
N ASP A 33 28.34 -25.83 5.63
CA ASP A 33 27.00 -25.46 6.06
C ASP A 33 25.94 -25.92 5.05
N ALA A 34 26.19 -25.74 3.76
CA ALA A 34 25.34 -26.26 2.72
C ALA A 34 25.20 -27.79 2.79
N LYS A 35 26.30 -28.51 3.00
CA LYS A 35 26.28 -29.97 3.17
C LYS A 35 25.41 -30.41 4.35
N LYS A 36 25.59 -29.81 5.53
CA LYS A 36 24.77 -30.10 6.71
C LYS A 36 23.28 -29.89 6.45
N MET A 37 22.93 -28.77 5.78
CA MET A 37 21.56 -28.46 5.41
C MET A 37 20.98 -29.48 4.42
N ILE A 38 21.75 -29.92 3.43
CA ILE A 38 21.35 -30.97 2.48
C ILE A 38 21.08 -32.29 3.20
N GLU A 39 21.96 -32.68 4.13
CA GLU A 39 21.80 -33.90 4.95
C GLU A 39 20.53 -33.81 5.81
N TYR A 40 20.28 -32.65 6.42
CA TYR A 40 19.07 -32.42 7.19
C TYR A 40 17.80 -32.55 6.33
N LEU A 41 17.78 -31.94 5.15
CA LEU A 41 16.64 -32.03 4.22
C LEU A 41 16.40 -33.48 3.80
N ARG A 42 17.47 -34.25 3.55
CA ARG A 42 17.38 -35.66 3.16
C ARG A 42 16.85 -36.53 4.28
N THR A 43 17.38 -36.38 5.49
CA THR A 43 17.00 -37.18 6.66
C THR A 43 15.54 -36.97 7.04
N ASN A 44 15.05 -35.74 6.89
CA ASN A 44 13.67 -35.39 7.26
C ASN A 44 12.70 -35.41 6.07
N SER A 45 13.11 -35.84 4.88
CA SER A 45 12.29 -35.90 3.66
C SER A 45 11.60 -34.56 3.30
N LEU A 46 12.29 -33.43 3.52
CA LEU A 46 11.77 -32.08 3.33
C LEU A 46 11.91 -31.52 1.90
N GLY A 47 12.20 -32.39 0.92
CA GLY A 47 12.37 -31.98 -0.47
C GLY A 47 13.79 -31.52 -0.79
N ARG A 48 13.93 -30.65 -1.80
CA ARG A 48 15.23 -30.19 -2.33
C ARG A 48 15.32 -28.66 -2.30
N ALA A 49 16.49 -28.15 -1.95
CA ALA A 49 16.85 -26.73 -2.06
C ALA A 49 18.22 -26.59 -2.74
N SER A 50 18.43 -25.45 -3.39
CA SER A 50 19.73 -25.06 -3.94
C SER A 50 20.43 -24.12 -2.98
N PHE A 51 21.72 -24.36 -2.74
CA PHE A 51 22.52 -23.55 -1.84
C PHE A 51 23.63 -22.83 -2.61
N LEU A 52 23.91 -21.58 -2.19
CA LEU A 52 24.93 -20.71 -2.75
C LEU A 52 25.92 -20.35 -1.65
N PRO A 53 27.00 -21.12 -1.47
CA PRO A 53 28.05 -20.83 -0.47
C PRO A 53 28.83 -19.57 -0.90
N ILE A 54 28.91 -18.57 -0.03
CA ILE A 54 29.68 -17.33 -0.28
C ILE A 54 31.16 -17.63 -0.55
N ALA A 55 31.71 -18.60 0.18
CA ALA A 55 33.13 -18.93 0.08
C ALA A 55 33.56 -19.48 -1.28
N SER A 56 32.64 -20.14 -2.02
CA SER A 56 32.99 -20.87 -3.25
C SER A 56 32.36 -20.29 -4.52
N VAL A 57 31.26 -19.55 -4.40
CA VAL A 57 30.61 -18.97 -5.58
C VAL A 57 31.42 -17.79 -6.10
N GLN A 58 31.85 -17.91 -7.37
CA GLN A 58 32.54 -16.85 -8.08
C GLN A 58 31.77 -16.47 -9.34
N GLY A 59 31.56 -15.18 -9.56
CA GLY A 59 30.90 -14.63 -10.72
C GLY A 59 31.84 -13.83 -11.60
N LYS A 60 31.51 -13.75 -12.87
CA LYS A 60 32.22 -12.89 -13.83
C LYS A 60 31.23 -11.94 -14.48
N LYS A 61 31.60 -10.67 -14.54
CA LYS A 61 30.87 -9.65 -15.29
C LYS A 61 31.27 -9.67 -16.76
N LEU A 62 30.41 -9.20 -17.63
CA LEU A 62 30.77 -8.95 -19.03
C LEU A 62 31.82 -7.85 -19.10
N ASP A 63 32.92 -8.12 -19.80
CA ASP A 63 34.03 -7.18 -19.94
C ASP A 63 33.66 -5.99 -20.82
N LYS A 64 32.84 -6.20 -21.84
CA LYS A 64 32.39 -5.17 -22.77
C LYS A 64 30.92 -5.34 -23.06
N LEU A 65 30.19 -4.24 -23.01
CA LEU A 65 28.81 -4.13 -23.47
C LEU A 65 28.77 -3.23 -24.68
N THR A 66 28.14 -3.68 -25.75
CA THR A 66 27.92 -2.87 -26.94
C THR A 66 26.99 -1.74 -26.58
N LYS A 67 27.46 -0.49 -26.76
CA LYS A 67 26.61 0.70 -26.62
C LYS A 67 25.64 0.76 -27.80
N MET A 68 24.36 0.75 -27.50
CA MET A 68 23.27 0.88 -28.45
C MET A 68 22.06 1.49 -27.74
N ASP A 69 21.27 2.26 -28.45
CA ASP A 69 20.05 2.84 -27.91
C ASP A 69 19.09 1.72 -27.44
N GLY A 70 18.42 1.91 -26.33
CA GLY A 70 17.56 0.91 -25.70
C GLY A 70 18.31 -0.14 -24.86
N VAL A 71 19.64 -0.13 -24.79
CA VAL A 71 20.42 -0.99 -23.86
C VAL A 71 20.56 -0.27 -22.53
N ILE A 72 19.96 -0.84 -21.48
CA ILE A 72 19.96 -0.26 -20.13
C ILE A 72 21.27 -0.54 -19.41
N GLY A 73 21.70 -1.81 -19.36
CA GLY A 73 22.94 -2.19 -18.72
C GLY A 73 23.06 -3.68 -18.38
N ILE A 74 24.08 -4.02 -17.62
CA ILE A 74 24.27 -5.38 -17.13
C ILE A 74 23.37 -5.58 -15.92
N ALA A 75 22.64 -6.69 -15.88
CA ALA A 75 21.64 -6.97 -14.85
C ALA A 75 22.22 -6.93 -13.43
N SER A 76 23.50 -7.33 -13.24
CA SER A 76 24.17 -7.22 -11.93
C SER A 76 24.33 -5.80 -11.42
N ASP A 77 24.38 -4.80 -12.29
CA ASP A 77 24.56 -3.39 -11.91
C ASP A 77 23.23 -2.73 -11.46
N LEU A 78 22.10 -3.35 -11.82
CA LEU A 78 20.77 -2.89 -11.49
C LEU A 78 20.26 -3.46 -10.15
N VAL A 79 21.08 -4.32 -9.52
CA VAL A 79 20.77 -4.99 -8.25
C VAL A 79 21.65 -4.43 -7.15
N LYS A 80 21.04 -3.98 -6.06
CA LYS A 80 21.72 -3.53 -4.86
C LYS A 80 21.81 -4.69 -3.85
N CYS A 81 22.99 -4.98 -3.33
CA CYS A 81 23.20 -5.99 -2.30
C CYS A 81 24.38 -5.60 -1.40
N LYS A 82 24.55 -6.32 -0.29
CA LYS A 82 25.76 -6.17 0.54
C LYS A 82 26.97 -6.74 -0.21
N LYS A 83 28.16 -6.16 0.04
CA LYS A 83 29.42 -6.54 -0.62
C LYS A 83 29.73 -8.03 -0.53
N GLU A 84 29.35 -8.67 0.56
CA GLU A 84 29.56 -10.12 0.77
C GLU A 84 28.80 -11.01 -0.24
N TYR A 85 27.69 -10.50 -0.84
CA TYR A 85 26.88 -11.24 -1.81
C TYR A 85 27.19 -10.89 -3.27
N GLU A 86 28.10 -9.95 -3.50
CA GLU A 86 28.43 -9.45 -4.85
C GLU A 86 28.82 -10.56 -5.82
N GLN A 87 29.66 -11.53 -5.36
CA GLN A 87 30.07 -12.65 -6.19
C GLN A 87 28.91 -13.57 -6.58
N ILE A 88 27.93 -13.73 -5.71
CA ILE A 88 26.71 -14.51 -5.99
C ILE A 88 25.90 -13.79 -7.07
N ILE A 89 25.71 -12.47 -6.94
CA ILE A 89 24.99 -11.67 -7.93
C ILE A 89 25.70 -11.68 -9.28
N LEU A 90 26.99 -11.51 -9.28
CA LEU A 90 27.80 -11.61 -10.51
C LEU A 90 27.71 -12.99 -11.16
N SER A 91 27.66 -14.08 -10.40
CA SER A 91 27.50 -15.43 -10.95
C SER A 91 26.16 -15.65 -11.62
N LEU A 92 25.09 -15.03 -11.12
CA LEU A 92 23.73 -15.20 -11.63
C LEU A 92 23.37 -14.19 -12.73
N LEU A 93 23.82 -12.96 -12.59
CA LEU A 93 23.39 -11.82 -13.40
C LEU A 93 24.51 -11.13 -14.17
N GLY A 94 25.78 -11.39 -13.87
CA GLY A 94 26.93 -10.72 -14.46
C GLY A 94 27.09 -10.93 -15.97
N ARG A 95 26.43 -11.92 -16.55
CA ARG A 95 26.39 -12.19 -18.00
C ARG A 95 24.99 -12.05 -18.60
N THR A 96 24.17 -11.20 -17.98
CA THR A 96 22.83 -10.89 -18.49
C THR A 96 22.73 -9.39 -18.74
N VAL A 97 22.20 -9.00 -19.90
CA VAL A 97 22.00 -7.60 -20.28
C VAL A 97 20.52 -7.28 -20.26
N VAL A 98 20.16 -6.14 -19.69
CA VAL A 98 18.79 -5.62 -19.66
C VAL A 98 18.63 -4.61 -20.79
N VAL A 99 17.54 -4.72 -21.55
CA VAL A 99 17.16 -3.84 -22.65
C VAL A 99 15.70 -3.41 -22.53
N GLU A 100 15.32 -2.36 -23.23
CA GLU A 100 13.96 -1.81 -23.17
C GLU A 100 12.93 -2.75 -23.80
N ASP A 101 13.21 -3.27 -24.98
CA ASP A 101 12.24 -4.04 -25.76
C ASP A 101 12.87 -5.21 -26.55
N MET A 102 12.00 -5.98 -27.21
CA MET A 102 12.39 -7.17 -27.96
C MET A 102 13.16 -6.84 -29.24
N ASP A 103 12.88 -5.72 -29.89
CA ASP A 103 13.56 -5.33 -31.13
C ASP A 103 15.03 -4.99 -30.82
N THR A 104 15.27 -4.25 -29.75
CA THR A 104 16.62 -3.99 -29.21
C THR A 104 17.31 -5.28 -28.79
N ALA A 105 16.58 -6.20 -28.14
CA ALA A 105 17.12 -7.49 -27.72
C ALA A 105 17.61 -8.33 -28.92
N ILE A 106 16.82 -8.41 -29.98
CA ILE A 106 17.17 -9.16 -31.20
C ILE A 106 18.34 -8.51 -31.91
N ALA A 107 18.36 -7.18 -32.02
CA ALA A 107 19.45 -6.45 -32.67
C ALA A 107 20.77 -6.65 -31.93
N LEU A 108 20.75 -6.54 -30.59
CA LEU A 108 21.90 -6.75 -29.74
C LEU A 108 22.40 -8.21 -29.81
N ALA A 109 21.47 -9.19 -29.71
CA ALA A 109 21.80 -10.61 -29.80
C ALA A 109 22.54 -10.95 -31.09
N LYS A 110 22.06 -10.48 -32.23
CA LYS A 110 22.70 -10.67 -33.55
C LYS A 110 24.09 -10.05 -33.61
N LYS A 111 24.21 -8.80 -33.10
CA LYS A 111 25.49 -8.04 -33.11
C LYS A 111 26.56 -8.73 -32.27
N ASP A 112 26.22 -9.19 -31.08
CA ASP A 112 27.12 -9.84 -30.15
C ASP A 112 27.13 -11.37 -30.26
N LYS A 113 26.57 -11.93 -31.35
CA LYS A 113 26.58 -13.36 -31.70
C LYS A 113 26.08 -14.26 -30.55
N TYR A 114 25.03 -13.82 -29.84
CA TYR A 114 24.41 -14.55 -28.72
C TYR A 114 25.41 -14.92 -27.60
N SER A 115 26.39 -14.08 -27.32
CA SER A 115 27.46 -14.40 -26.33
C SER A 115 27.01 -14.32 -24.88
N PHE A 116 25.87 -13.73 -24.60
CA PHE A 116 25.28 -13.55 -23.27
C PHE A 116 23.74 -13.60 -23.33
N ARG A 117 23.12 -13.67 -22.17
CA ARG A 117 21.67 -13.61 -22.02
C ARG A 117 21.20 -12.17 -22.12
N ILE A 118 20.05 -11.93 -22.75
CA ILE A 118 19.40 -10.63 -22.83
C ILE A 118 18.00 -10.77 -22.25
N VAL A 119 17.54 -9.77 -21.51
CA VAL A 119 16.18 -9.68 -20.98
C VAL A 119 15.60 -8.30 -21.26
N THR A 120 14.32 -8.25 -21.62
CA THR A 120 13.58 -7.00 -21.79
C THR A 120 12.99 -6.55 -20.45
N LEU A 121 12.62 -5.26 -20.33
CA LEU A 121 11.87 -4.74 -19.17
C LEU A 121 10.54 -5.48 -18.96
N LYS A 122 9.96 -6.03 -20.00
CA LYS A 122 8.72 -6.83 -19.94
C LYS A 122 8.95 -8.28 -19.49
N GLY A 123 10.22 -8.70 -19.35
CA GLY A 123 10.60 -10.03 -18.90
C GLY A 123 10.80 -11.06 -20.00
N ASP A 124 10.83 -10.66 -21.28
CA ASP A 124 11.17 -11.57 -22.36
C ASP A 124 12.67 -11.85 -22.36
N ILE A 125 13.07 -13.07 -22.66
CA ILE A 125 14.47 -13.51 -22.55
C ILE A 125 14.96 -14.07 -23.88
N ILE A 126 16.14 -13.63 -24.30
CA ILE A 126 16.94 -14.28 -25.34
C ILE A 126 18.15 -14.95 -24.66
N SER A 127 18.24 -16.26 -24.78
CA SER A 127 19.35 -17.01 -24.19
C SER A 127 20.60 -17.01 -25.09
N SER A 128 21.74 -17.33 -24.53
CA SER A 128 22.98 -17.52 -25.31
C SER A 128 22.93 -18.69 -26.31
N SER A 129 21.94 -19.58 -26.19
CA SER A 129 21.68 -20.62 -27.17
C SER A 129 20.83 -20.14 -28.36
N GLY A 130 20.37 -18.90 -28.33
CA GLY A 130 19.46 -18.33 -29.35
C GLY A 130 17.98 -18.62 -29.11
N SER A 131 17.60 -19.32 -28.04
CA SER A 131 16.19 -19.50 -27.71
C SER A 131 15.56 -18.20 -27.21
N ILE A 132 14.33 -17.94 -27.63
CA ILE A 132 13.55 -16.77 -27.22
C ILE A 132 12.38 -17.28 -26.40
N SER A 133 12.22 -16.73 -25.21
CA SER A 133 11.12 -17.00 -24.29
C SER A 133 10.47 -15.69 -23.90
N GLY A 134 9.16 -15.59 -24.02
CA GLY A 134 8.41 -14.37 -23.69
C GLY A 134 6.92 -14.68 -23.66
N GLY A 135 6.12 -13.69 -23.32
CA GLY A 135 4.68 -13.79 -23.23
C GLY A 135 4.12 -12.98 -22.06
N SER A 136 2.83 -13.13 -21.79
CA SER A 136 2.22 -12.44 -20.63
C SER A 136 2.73 -13.03 -19.32
N VAL A 137 3.43 -12.23 -18.55
CA VAL A 137 3.71 -12.56 -17.15
C VAL A 137 2.39 -12.40 -16.40
N GLN A 138 1.81 -13.52 -15.94
CA GLN A 138 0.62 -13.44 -15.09
C GLN A 138 1.04 -12.70 -13.81
N THR A 139 0.49 -11.52 -13.59
CA THR A 139 0.72 -10.65 -12.42
C THR A 139 0.40 -11.32 -11.07
N LYS A 140 -0.24 -12.50 -11.11
CA LYS A 140 -0.53 -13.31 -9.92
C LYS A 140 0.59 -14.27 -9.50
N THR A 141 1.59 -14.48 -10.34
CA THR A 141 2.74 -15.31 -9.99
C THR A 141 3.79 -14.43 -9.31
N VAL A 142 3.54 -14.15 -8.04
CA VAL A 142 4.52 -13.86 -7.01
C VAL A 142 5.69 -12.98 -7.47
N ASN A 143 5.45 -11.67 -7.53
CA ASN A 143 6.56 -10.71 -7.53
C ASN A 143 7.26 -10.79 -6.16
N ILE A 144 8.26 -11.68 -6.07
CA ILE A 144 8.97 -11.95 -4.80
C ILE A 144 9.82 -10.74 -4.40
N LEU A 145 10.39 -10.04 -5.38
CA LEU A 145 11.23 -8.86 -5.13
C LEU A 145 10.40 -7.65 -4.72
N GLY A 146 9.22 -7.45 -5.30
CA GLY A 146 8.32 -6.36 -4.97
C GLY A 146 7.56 -6.52 -3.66
N ARG A 147 7.45 -7.75 -3.13
CA ARG A 147 6.70 -8.02 -1.89
C ARG A 147 7.16 -7.23 -0.68
N SER A 148 8.47 -7.14 -0.46
CA SER A 148 9.00 -6.39 0.69
C SER A 148 8.63 -4.91 0.61
N ARG A 149 8.66 -4.32 -0.59
CA ARG A 149 8.25 -2.93 -0.80
C ARG A 149 6.74 -2.77 -0.63
N GLU A 150 5.95 -3.67 -1.21
CA GLU A 150 4.49 -3.63 -1.07
C GLU A 150 4.06 -3.73 0.41
N ILE A 151 4.73 -4.59 1.19
CA ILE A 151 4.52 -4.68 2.63
C ILE A 151 4.85 -3.35 3.32
N GLU A 152 6.00 -2.74 3.04
CA GLU A 152 6.39 -1.45 3.62
C GLU A 152 5.42 -0.33 3.26
N ASP A 153 4.94 -0.30 2.01
CA ASP A 153 4.00 0.71 1.54
C ASP A 153 2.62 0.52 2.18
N LEU A 154 2.15 -0.73 2.28
CA LEU A 154 0.91 -1.08 2.98
C LEU A 154 0.99 -0.77 4.49
N GLU A 155 2.13 -1.01 5.14
CA GLU A 155 2.34 -0.64 6.54
C GLU A 155 2.29 0.88 6.76
N LYS A 156 2.85 1.67 5.84
CA LYS A 156 2.76 3.14 5.89
C LYS A 156 1.32 3.62 5.70
N GLU A 157 0.60 3.02 4.75
CA GLU A 157 -0.80 3.34 4.50
C GLU A 157 -1.69 2.97 5.70
N LEU A 158 -1.45 1.80 6.30
CA LEU A 158 -2.15 1.35 7.50
C LEU A 158 -1.98 2.34 8.65
N LYS A 159 -0.74 2.77 8.96
CA LYS A 159 -0.49 3.78 9.99
C LYS A 159 -1.18 5.11 9.72
N LYS A 160 -1.24 5.53 8.45
CA LYS A 160 -1.96 6.75 8.05
C LYS A 160 -3.46 6.62 8.28
N LEU A 161 -4.03 5.48 7.90
CA LEU A 161 -5.46 5.21 8.10
C LEU A 161 -5.82 5.08 9.57
N GLU A 162 -4.99 4.43 10.38
CA GLU A 162 -5.18 4.33 11.82
C GLU A 162 -5.23 5.71 12.49
N LYS A 163 -4.33 6.62 12.08
CA LYS A 163 -4.35 8.00 12.55
C LYS A 163 -5.63 8.73 12.15
N GLN A 164 -6.06 8.58 10.89
CA GLN A 164 -7.31 9.19 10.41
C GLN A 164 -8.54 8.67 11.17
N ILE A 165 -8.58 7.39 11.48
CA ILE A 165 -9.65 6.77 12.29
C ILE A 165 -9.65 7.38 13.69
N ALA A 166 -8.49 7.51 14.34
CA ALA A 166 -8.39 8.10 15.67
C ALA A 166 -8.88 9.56 15.67
N ASP A 167 -8.44 10.37 14.70
CA ASP A 167 -8.86 11.77 14.56
C ASP A 167 -10.38 11.88 14.34
N LYS A 168 -10.94 11.06 13.47
CA LYS A 168 -12.40 11.04 13.20
C LYS A 168 -13.23 10.49 14.37
N THR A 169 -12.67 9.59 15.15
CA THR A 169 -13.33 9.09 16.35
C THR A 169 -13.41 10.20 17.42
N ALA A 170 -12.33 10.96 17.60
CA ALA A 170 -12.33 12.12 18.51
C ALA A 170 -13.34 13.20 18.08
N GLU A 171 -13.36 13.58 16.78
CA GLU A 171 -14.37 14.50 16.25
C GLU A 171 -15.82 13.99 16.49
N LYS A 172 -16.05 12.72 16.29
CA LYS A 172 -17.35 12.08 16.54
C LYS A 172 -17.79 12.21 18.00
N GLU A 173 -16.86 11.98 18.93
CA GLU A 173 -17.13 12.10 20.38
C GLU A 173 -17.44 13.56 20.76
N GLU A 174 -16.70 14.52 20.21
CA GLU A 174 -16.96 15.94 20.41
C GLU A 174 -18.36 16.35 19.90
N TYR A 175 -18.71 15.93 18.69
CA TYR A 175 -20.06 16.19 18.15
C TYR A 175 -21.16 15.51 18.97
N ALA A 176 -20.93 14.28 19.43
CA ALA A 176 -21.91 13.58 20.26
C ALA A 176 -22.16 14.32 21.59
N SER A 177 -21.10 14.87 22.23
CA SER A 177 -21.23 15.70 23.42
C SER A 177 -22.01 16.98 23.13
N SER A 178 -21.65 17.70 22.06
CA SER A 178 -22.35 18.96 21.67
C SER A 178 -23.82 18.75 21.34
N ILE A 179 -24.15 17.61 20.70
CA ILE A 179 -25.55 17.23 20.46
C ILE A 179 -26.28 16.96 21.79
N GLY A 180 -25.63 16.27 22.73
CA GLY A 180 -26.18 16.03 24.05
C GLY A 180 -26.53 17.32 24.78
N ASP A 181 -25.60 18.26 24.80
CA ASP A 181 -25.79 19.59 25.41
C ASP A 181 -26.94 20.37 24.74
N SER A 182 -27.02 20.31 23.42
CA SER A 182 -28.08 20.98 22.65
C SER A 182 -29.46 20.36 22.94
N ILE A 183 -29.56 19.07 23.08
CA ILE A 183 -30.79 18.38 23.46
C ILE A 183 -31.25 18.80 24.86
N GLU A 184 -30.32 18.89 25.83
CA GLU A 184 -30.66 19.33 27.20
C GLU A 184 -31.15 20.78 27.23
N GLN A 185 -30.46 21.67 26.47
CA GLN A 185 -30.90 23.06 26.34
C GLN A 185 -32.29 23.19 25.69
N THR A 186 -32.56 22.41 24.65
CA THR A 186 -33.89 22.41 23.99
C THR A 186 -34.96 21.97 24.96
N ALA A 187 -34.75 20.91 25.71
CA ALA A 187 -35.70 20.42 26.71
C ALA A 187 -35.98 21.46 27.81
N LYS A 188 -34.95 22.20 28.24
CA LYS A 188 -35.10 23.31 29.19
C LYS A 188 -35.97 24.47 28.63
N LEU A 189 -35.66 24.89 27.41
CA LEU A 189 -36.42 25.96 26.74
C LEU A 189 -37.88 25.58 26.48
N GLU A 190 -38.13 24.33 26.10
CA GLU A 190 -39.51 23.82 25.92
C GLU A 190 -40.30 23.88 27.24
N LYS A 191 -39.68 23.54 28.37
CA LYS A 191 -40.32 23.64 29.68
C LYS A 191 -40.62 25.12 30.06
N GLU A 192 -39.65 26.00 29.88
CA GLU A 192 -39.83 27.43 30.12
C GLU A 192 -40.94 28.02 29.24
N LEU A 193 -40.97 27.64 27.96
CA LEU A 193 -42.04 28.05 27.04
C LEU A 193 -43.40 27.59 27.53
N GLN A 194 -43.56 26.37 27.96
CA GLN A 194 -44.80 25.82 28.49
C GLN A 194 -45.27 26.57 29.74
N GLU A 195 -44.35 26.90 30.67
CA GLU A 195 -44.67 27.72 31.85
C GLU A 195 -45.16 29.12 31.46
N ILE A 196 -44.50 29.77 30.50
CA ILE A 196 -44.91 31.10 30.00
C ILE A 196 -46.27 31.03 29.29
N GLU A 197 -46.53 30.01 28.49
CA GLU A 197 -47.82 29.81 27.83
C GLU A 197 -48.99 29.69 28.83
N ILE A 198 -48.78 28.98 29.95
CA ILE A 198 -49.78 28.84 31.03
C ILE A 198 -50.04 30.19 31.67
N VAL A 199 -48.98 30.96 31.98
CA VAL A 199 -49.12 32.32 32.58
C VAL A 199 -49.86 33.23 31.59
N TYR A 200 -49.45 33.23 30.33
CA TYR A 200 -50.09 34.04 29.30
C TYR A 200 -51.60 33.72 29.15
N ALA A 201 -51.96 32.44 29.09
CA ALA A 201 -53.35 32.03 29.01
C ALA A 201 -54.16 32.49 30.22
N THR A 202 -53.56 32.43 31.42
CA THR A 202 -54.19 32.85 32.66
C THR A 202 -54.43 34.37 32.67
N GLU A 203 -53.40 35.15 32.30
CA GLU A 203 -53.53 36.62 32.27
C GLU A 203 -54.52 37.08 31.17
N LYS A 204 -54.53 36.39 30.03
CA LYS A 204 -55.52 36.65 28.96
C LYS A 204 -56.96 36.41 29.45
N GLN A 205 -57.19 35.33 30.20
CA GLN A 205 -58.54 35.10 30.80
C GLN A 205 -58.91 36.18 31.80
N LYS A 206 -57.99 36.65 32.66
CA LYS A 206 -58.23 37.77 33.57
C LYS A 206 -58.58 39.05 32.81
N MET A 207 -57.86 39.32 31.70
CA MET A 207 -58.12 40.51 30.88
C MET A 207 -59.52 40.47 30.27
N VAL A 208 -59.96 39.35 29.71
CA VAL A 208 -61.33 39.18 29.18
C VAL A 208 -62.35 39.38 30.27
N ALA A 209 -62.13 38.79 31.49
CA ALA A 209 -63.11 39.02 32.58
C ALA A 209 -63.21 40.46 33.05
N VAL A 210 -62.06 41.20 33.03
CA VAL A 210 -62.03 42.64 33.30
C VAL A 210 -62.78 43.43 32.24
N GLU A 211 -62.59 43.13 30.96
CA GLU A 211 -63.33 43.80 29.82
C GLU A 211 -64.82 43.56 29.89
N GLU A 212 -65.23 42.32 30.22
CA GLU A 212 -66.66 42.01 30.46
C GLU A 212 -67.25 42.79 31.62
N ASN A 213 -66.52 42.96 32.73
CA ASN A 213 -66.93 43.75 33.88
C ASN A 213 -67.05 45.27 33.54
N ILE A 214 -66.07 45.80 32.78
CA ILE A 214 -66.11 47.16 32.31
C ILE A 214 -67.39 47.40 31.46
N THR A 215 -67.61 46.52 30.50
CA THR A 215 -68.83 46.63 29.63
C THR A 215 -70.09 46.55 30.44
N ARG A 216 -70.16 45.67 31.43
CA ARG A 216 -71.33 45.55 32.34
C ARG A 216 -71.52 46.80 33.18
N LEU A 217 -70.44 47.40 33.71
CA LEU A 217 -70.52 48.66 34.48
C LEU A 217 -70.90 49.84 33.64
N GLU A 218 -70.43 49.96 32.41
CA GLU A 218 -70.79 51.02 31.43
C GLU A 218 -72.25 50.90 31.08
N ASN A 219 -72.79 49.74 30.82
CA ASN A 219 -74.20 49.50 30.56
C ASN A 219 -75.09 49.87 31.78
N ARG A 220 -74.67 49.60 32.96
CA ARG A 220 -75.32 49.95 34.20
C ARG A 220 -75.31 51.48 34.43
N LEU A 221 -74.17 52.11 34.16
CA LEU A 221 -74.02 53.57 34.28
C LEU A 221 -74.90 54.32 33.23
N ALA A 222 -75.00 53.78 31.98
CA ALA A 222 -75.90 54.30 30.96
C ALA A 222 -77.38 54.29 31.46
N LYS A 223 -77.84 53.13 31.99
CA LYS A 223 -79.19 52.99 32.53
C LYS A 223 -79.50 54.00 33.68
N LEU A 224 -78.54 54.18 34.61
CA LEU A 224 -78.72 55.14 35.69
C LEU A 224 -78.69 56.60 35.26
N LYS A 225 -78.20 56.94 34.07
CA LYS A 225 -78.25 58.27 33.51
C LYS A 225 -79.59 58.56 32.75
N GLU A 226 -80.32 57.53 32.36
CA GLU A 226 -81.61 57.61 31.70
C GLU A 226 -82.79 57.68 32.70
N GLU A 227 -82.56 57.23 33.95
CA GLU A 227 -83.47 57.45 35.11
C GLU A 227 -83.30 58.86 35.70
#